data_caae5fb7036a9a6513b96d1812ceb99f
#
_entry.id   caae5fb7036a9a6513b96d1812ceb99f
#
_cell.length_a   1.000
_cell.length_b   1.000
_cell.length_c   1.000
_cell.angle_alpha   90.00
_cell.angle_beta   90.00
_cell.angle_gamma   90.00
#
_symmetry.space_group_name_H-M   'P 1'
#
loop_
_entity.id
_entity.type
_entity.pdbx_description
1 polymer ?
#
loop_
_entity_poly.entity_id
_entity_poly.type
_entity_poly.pdbx_seq_one_letter_code
_entity_poly.pdbx_strand_id
1 'polypeptide(L)'
;MSAALGIEGLTAGYDQAAVIRDVSITVGTGEVVALLGPNGAGKTTTLRVISGIVKPIAGCVSLAGEDLARVSPTARARLGIAHVPEGRGIFFGLTVAEHFRLGSRGEQLDAELAYDYFPKLRELRDRRTGLLSGGEQQMLAIGRALACRPRVLLLDELSLGLAPVIVEDLLPIVRDYARESHCAVLLVEQHVHLALEVADRGYVLSHGEIVLDKTADELRRDRHLLVASYLGEHSPVVR
;
A
#
# COMPACT_ATOMS: atom_id res chain seq x y z
N MET A 1 6.41 7.62 18.52
CA MET A 1 5.03 7.24 18.11
C MET A 1 4.97 5.72 18.13
N SER A 2 3.88 5.11 18.59
CA SER A 2 3.74 3.65 18.54
C SER A 2 3.52 3.23 17.08
N ALA A 3 4.23 2.18 16.61
CA ALA A 3 4.03 1.63 15.28
C ALA A 3 2.62 1.06 15.15
N ALA A 4 1.88 1.48 14.11
CA ALA A 4 0.60 0.88 13.78
C ALA A 4 0.80 -0.45 13.04
N LEU A 5 1.81 -0.52 12.16
CA LEU A 5 2.26 -1.73 11.46
C LEU A 5 3.73 -1.95 11.74
N GLY A 6 4.11 -3.14 12.17
CA GLY A 6 5.49 -3.59 12.36
C GLY A 6 5.79 -4.84 11.54
N ILE A 7 6.96 -4.87 10.93
CA ILE A 7 7.54 -6.01 10.24
C ILE A 7 8.95 -6.17 10.77
N GLU A 8 9.31 -7.37 11.24
CA GLU A 8 10.62 -7.63 11.85
C GLU A 8 11.24 -8.90 11.27
N GLY A 9 12.41 -8.77 10.67
CA GLY A 9 13.21 -9.87 10.14
C GLY A 9 12.49 -10.73 9.12
N LEU A 10 11.57 -10.14 8.33
CA LEU A 10 10.66 -10.88 7.47
C LEU A 10 11.39 -11.54 6.30
N THR A 11 11.29 -12.87 6.22
CA THR A 11 11.73 -13.66 5.08
C THR A 11 10.52 -14.38 4.49
N ALA A 12 10.26 -14.20 3.21
CA ALA A 12 9.12 -14.80 2.53
C ALA A 12 9.36 -14.99 1.02
N GLY A 13 8.55 -15.84 0.40
CA GLY A 13 8.62 -16.13 -1.03
C GLY A 13 7.62 -17.18 -1.45
N TYR A 14 7.90 -17.85 -2.56
CA TYR A 14 7.04 -18.86 -3.19
C TYR A 14 7.82 -20.15 -3.38
N ASP A 15 7.15 -21.30 -3.25
CA ASP A 15 7.75 -22.63 -3.47
C ASP A 15 9.08 -22.85 -2.74
N GLN A 16 9.18 -22.36 -1.50
CA GLN A 16 10.38 -22.36 -0.64
C GLN A 16 11.55 -21.48 -1.14
N ALA A 17 11.40 -20.77 -2.26
CA ALA A 17 12.36 -19.79 -2.72
C ALA A 17 12.08 -18.43 -2.08
N ALA A 18 13.01 -17.91 -1.28
CA ALA A 18 12.87 -16.61 -0.64
C ALA A 18 13.00 -15.49 -1.69
N VAL A 19 11.97 -14.64 -1.77
CA VAL A 19 11.93 -13.42 -2.59
C VAL A 19 12.39 -12.22 -1.76
N ILE A 20 12.01 -12.16 -0.48
CA ILE A 20 12.46 -11.15 0.48
C ILE A 20 13.19 -11.83 1.63
N ARG A 21 14.21 -11.16 2.19
CA ARG A 21 15.07 -11.66 3.25
C ARG A 21 15.33 -10.56 4.28
N ASP A 22 15.12 -10.89 5.54
CA ASP A 22 15.40 -10.03 6.70
C ASP A 22 14.84 -8.61 6.58
N VAL A 23 13.64 -8.49 5.98
CA VAL A 23 12.99 -7.19 5.77
C VAL A 23 12.37 -6.71 7.06
N SER A 24 12.75 -5.51 7.51
CA SER A 24 12.18 -4.84 8.67
C SER A 24 11.66 -3.46 8.26
N ILE A 25 10.36 -3.21 8.55
CA ILE A 25 9.65 -1.98 8.19
C ILE A 25 8.73 -1.60 9.35
N THR A 26 8.64 -0.32 9.65
CA THR A 26 7.64 0.22 10.59
C THR A 26 6.84 1.31 9.93
N VAL A 27 5.53 1.37 10.22
CA VAL A 27 4.64 2.45 9.79
C VAL A 27 3.90 2.97 11.00
N GLY A 28 4.05 4.25 11.28
CA GLY A 28 3.37 4.95 12.38
C GLY A 28 1.91 5.23 12.07
N THR A 29 1.15 5.56 13.11
CA THR A 29 -0.23 6.02 12.99
C THR A 29 -0.28 7.36 12.25
N GLY A 30 -1.08 7.45 11.17
CA GLY A 30 -1.19 8.65 10.34
C GLY A 30 0.02 8.91 9.45
N GLU A 31 0.98 7.98 9.40
CA GLU A 31 2.19 8.08 8.59
C GLU A 31 1.97 7.45 7.21
N VAL A 32 2.50 8.08 6.18
CA VAL A 32 2.63 7.51 4.83
C VAL A 32 4.07 7.11 4.61
N VAL A 33 4.31 5.82 4.44
CA VAL A 33 5.63 5.25 4.16
C VAL A 33 5.66 4.69 2.74
N ALA A 34 6.66 5.09 1.97
CA ALA A 34 6.89 4.55 0.63
C ALA A 34 7.83 3.34 0.68
N LEU A 35 7.45 2.23 0.05
CA LEU A 35 8.33 1.10 -0.24
C LEU A 35 8.70 1.15 -1.72
N LEU A 36 9.91 1.61 -1.98
CA LEU A 36 10.47 1.88 -3.30
C LEU A 36 11.38 0.73 -3.73
N GLY A 37 11.59 0.56 -5.02
CA GLY A 37 12.53 -0.44 -5.54
C GLY A 37 12.17 -0.89 -6.95
N PRO A 38 13.11 -1.54 -7.66
CA PRO A 38 12.88 -2.02 -9.02
C PRO A 38 11.82 -3.12 -9.07
N ASN A 39 11.39 -3.45 -10.28
CA ASN A 39 10.49 -4.59 -10.51
C ASN A 39 11.19 -5.89 -10.08
N GLY A 40 10.44 -6.77 -9.43
CA GLY A 40 10.98 -8.03 -8.90
C GLY A 40 11.75 -7.90 -7.57
N ALA A 41 11.89 -6.70 -6.99
CA ALA A 41 12.58 -6.51 -5.71
C ALA A 41 11.87 -7.17 -4.51
N GLY A 42 10.58 -7.51 -4.63
CA GLY A 42 9.81 -8.15 -3.56
C GLY A 42 8.74 -7.27 -2.91
N LYS A 43 8.48 -6.07 -3.45
CA LYS A 43 7.50 -5.10 -2.91
C LYS A 43 6.10 -5.70 -2.74
N THR A 44 5.51 -6.23 -3.81
CA THR A 44 4.20 -6.91 -3.79
C THR A 44 4.20 -8.12 -2.86
N THR A 45 5.31 -8.88 -2.79
CA THR A 45 5.45 -10.00 -1.86
C THR A 45 5.34 -9.53 -0.42
N THR A 46 6.00 -8.41 -0.08
CA THR A 46 5.90 -7.79 1.25
C THR A 46 4.45 -7.46 1.60
N LEU A 47 3.71 -6.77 0.70
CA LEU A 47 2.29 -6.47 0.93
C LEU A 47 1.42 -7.72 1.07
N ARG A 48 1.69 -8.76 0.29
CA ARG A 48 0.97 -10.04 0.37
C ARG A 48 1.22 -10.77 1.70
N VAL A 49 2.40 -10.65 2.29
CA VAL A 49 2.66 -11.20 3.63
C VAL A 49 1.91 -10.39 4.68
N ILE A 50 1.92 -9.06 4.61
CA ILE A 50 1.19 -8.20 5.56
C ILE A 50 -0.32 -8.52 5.51
N SER A 51 -0.89 -8.67 4.32
CA SER A 51 -2.31 -9.04 4.16
C SER A 51 -2.61 -10.51 4.46
N GLY A 52 -1.58 -11.35 4.71
CA GLY A 52 -1.70 -12.76 5.08
C GLY A 52 -1.94 -13.71 3.89
N ILE A 53 -1.84 -13.22 2.65
CA ILE A 53 -1.98 -14.02 1.42
C ILE A 53 -0.78 -14.94 1.25
N VAL A 54 0.43 -14.47 1.59
CA VAL A 54 1.65 -15.26 1.60
C VAL A 54 2.07 -15.47 3.05
N LYS A 55 2.46 -16.70 3.40
CA LYS A 55 2.98 -17.02 4.74
C LYS A 55 4.46 -16.68 4.82
N PRO A 56 4.93 -16.08 5.91
CA PRO A 56 6.36 -15.88 6.13
C PRO A 56 7.09 -17.21 6.34
N ILE A 57 8.34 -17.27 5.88
CA ILE A 57 9.29 -18.35 6.19
C ILE A 57 9.93 -18.07 7.56
N ALA A 58 10.27 -16.80 7.84
CA ALA A 58 10.81 -16.32 9.09
C ALA A 58 10.39 -14.87 9.36
N GLY A 59 10.60 -14.40 10.59
CA GLY A 59 10.20 -13.07 11.02
C GLY A 59 8.72 -12.99 11.36
N CYS A 60 8.25 -11.77 11.66
CA CYS A 60 6.87 -11.55 12.07
C CYS A 60 6.28 -10.25 11.49
N VAL A 61 4.95 -10.20 11.47
CA VAL A 61 4.15 -9.01 11.16
C VAL A 61 3.26 -8.72 12.35
N SER A 62 3.26 -7.50 12.82
CA SER A 62 2.42 -7.05 13.94
C SER A 62 1.54 -5.86 13.57
N LEU A 63 0.34 -5.80 14.15
CA LEU A 63 -0.60 -4.69 14.07
C LEU A 63 -0.76 -4.12 15.48
N ALA A 64 -0.32 -2.87 15.68
CA ALA A 64 -0.31 -2.21 16.99
C ALA A 64 0.36 -3.07 18.10
N GLY A 65 1.44 -3.77 17.75
CA GLY A 65 2.19 -4.65 18.65
C GLY A 65 1.64 -6.07 18.79
N GLU A 66 0.46 -6.38 18.23
CA GLU A 66 -0.10 -7.73 18.24
C GLU A 66 0.39 -8.55 17.04
N ASP A 67 0.97 -9.72 17.29
CA ASP A 67 1.49 -10.63 16.26
C ASP A 67 0.35 -11.22 15.40
N LEU A 68 0.51 -11.14 14.08
CA LEU A 68 -0.44 -11.63 13.10
C LEU A 68 -0.13 -13.03 12.55
N ALA A 69 0.86 -13.77 13.08
CA ALA A 69 1.33 -15.04 12.53
C ALA A 69 0.21 -16.08 12.36
N ARG A 70 -0.77 -16.11 13.28
CA ARG A 70 -1.92 -17.04 13.25
C ARG A 70 -3.22 -16.42 12.75
N VAL A 71 -3.18 -15.19 12.28
CA VAL A 71 -4.36 -14.44 11.84
C VAL A 71 -4.56 -14.64 10.34
N SER A 72 -5.72 -15.19 9.94
CA SER A 72 -6.07 -15.42 8.54
C SER A 72 -6.24 -14.11 7.76
N PRO A 73 -6.12 -14.10 6.40
CA PRO A 73 -6.30 -12.89 5.60
C PRO A 73 -7.64 -12.18 5.87
N THR A 74 -8.72 -12.94 5.95
CA THR A 74 -10.06 -12.38 6.26
C THR A 74 -10.11 -11.77 7.67
N ALA A 75 -9.43 -12.37 8.65
CA ALA A 75 -9.38 -11.82 10.00
C ALA A 75 -8.51 -10.55 10.04
N ARG A 76 -7.39 -10.48 9.29
CA ARG A 76 -6.56 -9.28 9.15
C ARG A 76 -7.36 -8.11 8.53
N ALA A 77 -8.16 -8.38 7.50
CA ALA A 77 -9.05 -7.37 6.93
C ALA A 77 -10.05 -6.82 7.99
N ARG A 78 -10.61 -7.70 8.86
CA ARG A 78 -11.49 -7.28 9.97
C ARG A 78 -10.77 -6.52 11.08
N LEU A 79 -9.49 -6.76 11.28
CA LEU A 79 -8.65 -5.99 12.19
C LEU A 79 -8.29 -4.60 11.63
N GLY A 80 -8.69 -4.31 10.39
CA GLY A 80 -8.51 -3.02 9.74
C GLY A 80 -7.29 -2.95 8.81
N ILE A 81 -6.82 -4.07 8.24
CA ILE A 81 -5.83 -4.04 7.17
C ILE A 81 -6.55 -4.08 5.82
N ALA A 82 -6.56 -2.97 5.10
CA ALA A 82 -7.07 -2.90 3.73
C ALA A 82 -5.91 -3.00 2.73
N HIS A 83 -6.11 -3.74 1.64
CA HIS A 83 -5.12 -3.92 0.59
C HIS A 83 -5.74 -3.64 -0.78
N VAL A 84 -5.24 -2.62 -1.46
CA VAL A 84 -5.52 -2.32 -2.86
C VAL A 84 -4.40 -2.94 -3.69
N PRO A 85 -4.65 -4.05 -4.39
CA PRO A 85 -3.64 -4.72 -5.21
C PRO A 85 -3.43 -3.97 -6.52
N GLU A 86 -2.32 -4.24 -7.21
CA GLU A 86 -1.97 -3.74 -8.55
C GLU A 86 -3.14 -3.85 -9.57
N GLY A 87 -3.88 -4.96 -9.54
CA GLY A 87 -5.07 -5.21 -10.39
C GLY A 87 -6.36 -4.56 -9.89
N ARG A 88 -6.30 -3.58 -8.95
CA ARG A 88 -7.42 -2.81 -8.37
C ARG A 88 -8.44 -3.64 -7.58
N GLY A 89 -8.59 -4.94 -7.84
CA GLY A 89 -9.55 -5.81 -7.14
C GLY A 89 -11.01 -5.43 -7.33
N ILE A 90 -11.39 -4.94 -8.52
CA ILE A 90 -12.77 -4.55 -8.87
C ILE A 90 -13.44 -5.58 -9.79
N PHE A 91 -14.78 -5.66 -9.73
CA PHE A 91 -15.59 -6.59 -10.51
C PHE A 91 -16.29 -5.83 -11.64
N PHE A 92 -15.83 -5.98 -12.87
CA PHE A 92 -16.27 -5.20 -14.04
C PHE A 92 -17.78 -5.27 -14.33
N GLY A 93 -18.44 -6.33 -13.92
CA GLY A 93 -19.90 -6.52 -14.10
C GLY A 93 -20.77 -5.76 -13.13
N LEU A 94 -20.21 -5.31 -12.00
CA LEU A 94 -20.93 -4.58 -10.97
C LEU A 94 -20.89 -3.08 -11.21
N THR A 95 -21.90 -2.36 -10.69
CA THR A 95 -21.90 -0.90 -10.63
C THR A 95 -21.00 -0.40 -9.48
N VAL A 96 -20.67 0.89 -9.49
CA VAL A 96 -19.95 1.55 -8.40
C VAL A 96 -20.70 1.35 -7.07
N ALA A 97 -22.02 1.59 -7.03
CA ALA A 97 -22.82 1.41 -5.83
C ALA A 97 -22.86 -0.04 -5.32
N GLU A 98 -22.89 -1.02 -6.24
CA GLU A 98 -22.89 -2.44 -5.86
C GLU A 98 -21.56 -2.85 -5.22
N HIS A 99 -20.44 -2.22 -5.59
CA HIS A 99 -19.15 -2.48 -4.97
C HIS A 99 -19.13 -2.12 -3.47
N PHE A 100 -19.82 -1.07 -3.05
CA PHE A 100 -19.93 -0.70 -1.65
C PHE A 100 -20.84 -1.62 -0.82
N ARG A 101 -21.62 -2.49 -1.48
CA ARG A 101 -22.41 -3.54 -0.82
C ARG A 101 -21.60 -4.82 -0.57
N LEU A 102 -20.39 -4.93 -1.13
CA LEU A 102 -19.51 -6.09 -0.96
C LEU A 102 -18.70 -6.01 0.36
N GLY A 103 -19.34 -5.65 1.44
CA GLY A 103 -18.77 -5.65 2.78
C GLY A 103 -18.60 -7.06 3.37
N SER A 104 -17.88 -7.16 4.46
CA SER A 104 -17.70 -8.42 5.20
C SER A 104 -19.01 -8.79 5.94
N ARG A 105 -19.48 -10.03 5.79
CA ARG A 105 -20.69 -10.56 6.48
C ARG A 105 -22.00 -9.78 6.23
N GLY A 106 -22.14 -9.12 5.06
CA GLY A 106 -23.33 -8.34 4.73
C GLY A 106 -23.35 -6.93 5.34
N GLU A 107 -22.30 -6.50 6.02
CA GLU A 107 -22.10 -5.11 6.38
C GLU A 107 -21.84 -4.31 5.11
N GLN A 108 -22.56 -3.19 4.95
CA GLN A 108 -22.28 -2.26 3.86
C GLN A 108 -21.07 -1.41 4.21
N LEU A 109 -20.22 -1.18 3.21
CA LEU A 109 -19.12 -0.24 3.33
C LEU A 109 -19.67 1.19 3.40
N ASP A 110 -18.95 2.09 4.06
CA ASP A 110 -19.30 3.50 4.15
C ASP A 110 -19.07 4.21 2.80
N ALA A 111 -20.07 4.08 1.90
CA ALA A 111 -19.99 4.68 0.57
C ALA A 111 -19.94 6.22 0.63
N GLU A 112 -20.57 6.84 1.63
CA GLU A 112 -20.55 8.31 1.78
C GLU A 112 -19.15 8.81 2.06
N LEU A 113 -18.40 8.14 2.95
CA LEU A 113 -16.99 8.44 3.19
C LEU A 113 -16.17 8.38 1.89
N ALA A 114 -16.39 7.34 1.07
CA ALA A 114 -15.67 7.23 -0.21
C ALA A 114 -16.06 8.34 -1.19
N TYR A 115 -17.33 8.77 -1.20
CA TYR A 115 -17.80 9.85 -2.06
C TYR A 115 -17.32 11.23 -1.60
N ASP A 116 -17.05 11.41 -0.32
CA ASP A 116 -16.46 12.66 0.21
C ASP A 116 -15.02 12.84 -0.28
N TYR A 117 -14.23 11.77 -0.30
CA TYR A 117 -12.87 11.79 -0.85
C TYR A 117 -12.84 11.75 -2.39
N PHE A 118 -13.81 11.07 -3.02
CA PHE A 118 -13.91 10.90 -4.47
C PHE A 118 -15.33 11.27 -4.96
N PRO A 119 -15.69 12.57 -5.03
CA PRO A 119 -17.04 13.02 -5.43
C PRO A 119 -17.47 12.47 -6.79
N LYS A 120 -16.51 12.24 -7.70
CA LYS A 120 -16.78 11.67 -9.02
C LYS A 120 -17.44 10.29 -8.96
N LEU A 121 -17.14 9.50 -7.94
CA LEU A 121 -17.77 8.18 -7.76
C LEU A 121 -19.26 8.27 -7.48
N ARG A 122 -19.73 9.37 -6.85
CA ARG A 122 -21.17 9.62 -6.59
C ARG A 122 -21.93 9.84 -7.91
N GLU A 123 -21.34 10.57 -8.85
CA GLU A 123 -21.92 10.79 -10.18
C GLU A 123 -21.97 9.48 -11.00
N LEU A 124 -21.02 8.59 -10.76
CA LEU A 124 -20.86 7.32 -11.47
C LEU A 124 -21.52 6.13 -10.77
N ARG A 125 -22.26 6.36 -9.68
CA ARG A 125 -22.77 5.31 -8.76
C ARG A 125 -23.50 4.16 -9.46
N ASP A 126 -24.27 4.46 -10.50
CA ASP A 126 -25.08 3.50 -11.24
C ASP A 126 -24.38 2.94 -12.50
N ARG A 127 -23.14 3.41 -12.76
CA ARG A 127 -22.35 2.97 -13.91
C ARG A 127 -21.62 1.66 -13.61
N ARG A 128 -21.62 0.72 -14.58
CA ARG A 128 -20.84 -0.51 -14.49
C ARG A 128 -19.35 -0.18 -14.53
N THR A 129 -18.57 -0.81 -13.65
CA THR A 129 -17.15 -0.46 -13.47
C THR A 129 -16.27 -0.84 -14.65
N GLY A 130 -16.69 -1.80 -15.48
CA GLY A 130 -16.03 -2.08 -16.75
C GLY A 130 -16.12 -0.96 -17.79
N LEU A 131 -17.01 0.03 -17.58
CA LEU A 131 -17.17 1.21 -18.44
C LEU A 131 -16.49 2.46 -17.87
N LEU A 132 -15.82 2.34 -16.74
CA LEU A 132 -15.04 3.40 -16.12
C LEU A 132 -13.67 3.52 -16.80
N SER A 133 -13.12 4.74 -16.83
CA SER A 133 -11.71 4.96 -17.16
C SER A 133 -10.79 4.33 -16.13
N GLY A 134 -9.51 4.13 -16.48
CA GLY A 134 -8.52 3.58 -15.55
C GLY A 134 -8.41 4.39 -14.24
N GLY A 135 -8.45 5.70 -14.31
CA GLY A 135 -8.44 6.59 -13.14
C GLY A 135 -9.69 6.44 -12.28
N GLU A 136 -10.89 6.40 -12.89
CA GLU A 136 -12.15 6.18 -12.16
C GLU A 136 -12.19 4.80 -11.50
N GLN A 137 -11.64 3.77 -12.14
CA GLN A 137 -11.49 2.43 -11.54
C GLN A 137 -10.53 2.47 -10.35
N GLN A 138 -9.45 3.25 -10.42
CA GLN A 138 -8.51 3.41 -9.32
C GLN A 138 -9.13 4.18 -8.15
N MET A 139 -9.87 5.26 -8.44
CA MET A 139 -10.67 5.97 -7.43
C MET A 139 -11.63 5.03 -6.71
N LEU A 140 -12.32 4.14 -7.44
CA LEU A 140 -13.20 3.14 -6.83
C LEU A 140 -12.44 2.15 -5.96
N ALA A 141 -11.29 1.65 -6.41
CA ALA A 141 -10.49 0.70 -5.65
C ALA A 141 -10.01 1.29 -4.32
N ILE A 142 -9.48 2.53 -4.36
CA ILE A 142 -9.07 3.27 -3.17
C ILE A 142 -10.30 3.60 -2.31
N GLY A 143 -11.36 4.17 -2.89
CA GLY A 143 -12.58 4.55 -2.18
C GLY A 143 -13.20 3.38 -1.41
N ARG A 144 -13.23 2.17 -1.99
CA ARG A 144 -13.65 0.95 -1.28
C ARG A 144 -12.76 0.62 -0.09
N ALA A 145 -11.45 0.78 -0.23
CA ALA A 145 -10.53 0.55 0.87
C ALA A 145 -10.75 1.57 1.99
N LEU A 146 -10.93 2.86 1.66
CA LEU A 146 -11.23 3.91 2.64
C LEU A 146 -12.58 3.67 3.34
N ALA A 147 -13.59 3.22 2.60
CA ALA A 147 -14.93 2.90 3.11
C ALA A 147 -14.94 1.79 4.18
N CYS A 148 -13.86 1.00 4.27
CA CYS A 148 -13.65 0.04 5.36
C CYS A 148 -13.12 0.70 6.64
N ARG A 149 -12.82 2.00 6.66
CA ARG A 149 -12.16 2.74 7.76
C ARG A 149 -10.92 2.00 8.28
N PRO A 150 -9.91 1.73 7.42
CA PRO A 150 -8.78 0.91 7.78
C PRO A 150 -7.86 1.59 8.80
N ARG A 151 -7.23 0.77 9.66
CA ARG A 151 -6.10 1.16 10.51
C ARG A 151 -4.79 1.16 9.74
N VAL A 152 -4.68 0.27 8.75
CA VAL A 152 -3.54 0.14 7.84
C VAL A 152 -4.06 0.01 6.42
N LEU A 153 -3.57 0.86 5.51
CA LEU A 153 -3.87 0.84 4.10
C LEU A 153 -2.61 0.45 3.31
N LEU A 154 -2.70 -0.64 2.57
CA LEU A 154 -1.66 -1.14 1.68
C LEU A 154 -2.03 -0.79 0.24
N LEU A 155 -1.16 -0.10 -0.47
CA LEU A 155 -1.36 0.30 -1.86
C LEU A 155 -0.24 -0.28 -2.73
N ASP A 156 -0.60 -1.11 -3.71
CA ASP A 156 0.35 -1.79 -4.60
C ASP A 156 0.30 -1.18 -6.00
N GLU A 157 1.37 -0.45 -6.38
CA GLU A 157 1.59 0.16 -7.70
C GLU A 157 0.36 0.93 -8.23
N LEU A 158 -0.07 1.92 -7.45
CA LEU A 158 -1.25 2.75 -7.72
C LEU A 158 -1.17 3.47 -9.08
N SER A 159 0.05 3.83 -9.49
CA SER A 159 0.33 4.54 -10.74
C SER A 159 0.26 3.68 -11.99
N LEU A 160 0.26 2.35 -11.87
CA LEU A 160 0.39 1.45 -13.01
C LEU A 160 -0.78 1.62 -14.00
N GLY A 161 -0.43 1.93 -15.26
CA GLY A 161 -1.40 2.11 -16.36
C GLY A 161 -2.25 3.38 -16.24
N LEU A 162 -1.84 4.35 -15.43
CA LEU A 162 -2.47 5.66 -15.30
C LEU A 162 -1.58 6.77 -15.90
N ALA A 163 -2.22 7.82 -16.39
CA ALA A 163 -1.50 9.04 -16.73
C ALA A 163 -0.97 9.71 -15.45
N PRO A 164 0.24 10.30 -15.46
CA PRO A 164 0.84 10.92 -14.28
C PRO A 164 -0.08 11.91 -13.55
N VAL A 165 -0.80 12.74 -14.31
CA VAL A 165 -1.75 13.73 -13.75
C VAL A 165 -2.83 13.07 -12.88
N ILE A 166 -3.28 11.88 -13.21
CA ILE A 166 -4.28 11.16 -12.40
C ILE A 166 -3.66 10.70 -11.07
N VAL A 167 -2.40 10.28 -11.10
CA VAL A 167 -1.68 9.84 -9.89
C VAL A 167 -1.42 11.04 -8.97
N GLU A 168 -1.05 12.20 -9.55
CA GLU A 168 -0.86 13.46 -8.84
C GLU A 168 -2.15 13.93 -8.14
N ASP A 169 -3.33 13.63 -8.70
CA ASP A 169 -4.61 13.90 -8.05
C ASP A 169 -4.96 12.89 -6.94
N LEU A 170 -4.57 11.62 -7.09
CA LEU A 170 -4.95 10.55 -6.15
C LEU A 170 -4.08 10.49 -4.88
N LEU A 171 -2.77 10.71 -5.01
CA LEU A 171 -1.83 10.57 -3.90
C LEU A 171 -2.07 11.57 -2.76
N PRO A 172 -2.37 12.86 -3.01
CA PRO A 172 -2.73 13.80 -1.95
C PRO A 172 -3.95 13.35 -1.14
N ILE A 173 -4.98 12.78 -1.80
CA ILE A 173 -6.18 12.25 -1.14
C ILE A 173 -5.81 11.13 -0.15
N VAL A 174 -4.90 10.23 -0.55
CA VAL A 174 -4.41 9.17 0.34
C VAL A 174 -3.68 9.75 1.56
N ARG A 175 -2.86 10.79 1.35
CA ARG A 175 -2.14 11.48 2.43
C ARG A 175 -3.09 12.19 3.39
N ASP A 176 -4.08 12.90 2.88
CA ASP A 176 -5.07 13.60 3.68
C ASP A 176 -5.87 12.60 4.51
N TYR A 177 -6.36 11.52 3.89
CA TYR A 177 -7.01 10.43 4.60
C TYR A 177 -6.14 9.84 5.71
N ALA A 178 -4.86 9.57 5.43
CA ALA A 178 -3.94 9.01 6.44
C ALA A 178 -3.87 9.89 7.68
N ARG A 179 -3.76 11.19 7.50
CA ARG A 179 -3.66 12.17 8.60
C ARG A 179 -4.96 12.35 9.37
N GLU A 180 -6.08 12.51 8.65
CA GLU A 180 -7.39 12.77 9.24
C GLU A 180 -7.93 11.55 10.00
N SER A 181 -7.76 10.35 9.45
CA SER A 181 -8.24 9.10 10.06
C SER A 181 -7.21 8.39 10.94
N HIS A 182 -6.00 8.94 11.07
CA HIS A 182 -4.87 8.29 11.75
C HIS A 182 -4.54 6.90 11.15
N CYS A 183 -4.79 6.70 9.86
CA CYS A 183 -4.48 5.47 9.15
C CYS A 183 -3.00 5.40 8.79
N ALA A 184 -2.35 4.29 9.09
CA ALA A 184 -1.01 4.00 8.61
C ALA A 184 -1.06 3.58 7.13
N VAL A 185 -0.24 4.17 6.26
CA VAL A 185 -0.23 3.84 4.83
C VAL A 185 1.13 3.30 4.43
N LEU A 186 1.15 2.11 3.83
CA LEU A 186 2.32 1.59 3.13
C LEU A 186 2.05 1.61 1.64
N LEU A 187 2.71 2.54 0.94
CA LEU A 187 2.59 2.78 -0.48
C LEU A 187 3.75 2.13 -1.23
N VAL A 188 3.46 1.16 -2.07
CA VAL A 188 4.41 0.59 -3.01
C VAL A 188 4.29 1.32 -4.33
N GLU A 189 5.40 1.89 -4.79
CA GLU A 189 5.45 2.64 -6.05
C GLU A 189 6.77 2.43 -6.80
N GLN A 190 6.67 2.50 -8.11
CA GLN A 190 7.80 2.50 -9.02
C GLN A 190 8.24 3.92 -9.36
N HIS A 191 7.30 4.85 -9.41
CA HIS A 191 7.56 6.26 -9.68
C HIS A 191 7.96 6.98 -8.39
N VAL A 192 9.26 6.92 -8.08
CA VAL A 192 9.85 7.42 -6.83
C VAL A 192 9.45 8.85 -6.50
N HIS A 193 9.48 9.77 -7.48
CA HIS A 193 9.17 11.18 -7.25
C HIS A 193 7.73 11.37 -6.77
N LEU A 194 6.75 10.70 -7.39
CA LEU A 194 5.36 10.79 -7.01
C LEU A 194 5.11 10.23 -5.58
N ALA A 195 5.71 9.08 -5.27
CA ALA A 195 5.61 8.50 -3.95
C ALA A 195 6.19 9.41 -2.86
N LEU A 196 7.36 9.99 -3.13
CA LEU A 196 8.05 10.85 -2.17
C LEU A 196 7.37 12.22 -1.97
N GLU A 197 6.50 12.67 -2.87
CA GLU A 197 5.70 13.90 -2.66
C GLU A 197 4.72 13.78 -1.51
N VAL A 198 4.21 12.58 -1.26
CA VAL A 198 3.19 12.33 -0.24
C VAL A 198 3.70 11.55 0.96
N ALA A 199 4.82 10.84 0.82
CA ALA A 199 5.40 10.06 1.90
C ALA A 199 6.12 10.93 2.94
N ASP A 200 6.10 10.48 4.19
CA ASP A 200 6.88 11.03 5.30
C ASP A 200 8.27 10.36 5.35
N ARG A 201 8.34 9.05 5.06
CA ARG A 201 9.57 8.25 4.98
C ARG A 201 9.51 7.27 3.79
N GLY A 202 10.68 6.74 3.43
CA GLY A 202 10.79 5.70 2.42
C GLY A 202 11.82 4.65 2.75
N TYR A 203 11.45 3.40 2.44
CA TYR A 203 12.37 2.27 2.38
C TYR A 203 12.70 1.97 0.92
N VAL A 204 13.94 1.65 0.63
CA VAL A 204 14.34 1.13 -0.68
C VAL A 204 14.63 -0.35 -0.55
N LEU A 205 13.85 -1.16 -1.28
CA LEU A 205 13.99 -2.60 -1.38
C LEU A 205 14.74 -2.95 -2.66
N SER A 206 15.86 -3.66 -2.55
CA SER A 206 16.65 -4.14 -3.68
C SER A 206 17.03 -5.59 -3.45
N HIS A 207 16.85 -6.45 -4.46
CA HIS A 207 17.17 -7.89 -4.38
C HIS A 207 16.59 -8.62 -3.15
N GLY A 208 15.44 -8.16 -2.66
CA GLY A 208 14.74 -8.74 -1.52
C GLY A 208 15.18 -8.24 -0.15
N GLU A 209 16.03 -7.24 -0.07
CA GLU A 209 16.57 -6.67 1.17
C GLU A 209 16.34 -5.16 1.24
N ILE A 210 16.14 -4.61 2.45
CA ILE A 210 16.08 -3.15 2.65
C ILE A 210 17.51 -2.61 2.59
N VAL A 211 17.77 -1.73 1.63
CA VAL A 211 19.08 -1.10 1.44
C VAL A 211 19.11 0.35 1.93
N LEU A 212 17.97 1.01 2.04
CA LEU A 212 17.85 2.36 2.60
C LEU A 212 16.57 2.47 3.45
N ASP A 213 16.68 3.21 4.56
CA ASP A 213 15.59 3.71 5.41
C ASP A 213 15.87 5.18 5.69
N LYS A 214 15.09 6.09 5.12
CA LYS A 214 15.32 7.53 5.16
C LYS A 214 14.00 8.30 5.17
N THR A 215 14.07 9.55 5.64
CA THR A 215 12.96 10.49 5.45
C THR A 215 12.75 10.79 3.96
N ALA A 216 11.53 11.13 3.57
CA ALA A 216 11.24 11.49 2.18
C ALA A 216 12.07 12.69 1.72
N ASP A 217 12.36 13.63 2.62
CA ASP A 217 13.21 14.80 2.33
C ASP A 217 14.66 14.42 2.03
N GLU A 218 15.24 13.48 2.77
CA GLU A 218 16.58 12.96 2.52
C GLU A 218 16.63 12.23 1.17
N LEU A 219 15.63 11.39 0.88
CA LEU A 219 15.56 10.65 -0.38
C LEU A 219 15.37 11.59 -1.59
N ARG A 220 14.62 12.69 -1.43
CA ARG A 220 14.45 13.70 -2.49
C ARG A 220 15.73 14.45 -2.79
N ARG A 221 16.56 14.73 -1.77
CA ARG A 221 17.84 15.47 -1.91
C ARG A 221 18.93 14.62 -2.54
N ASP A 222 18.97 13.32 -2.23
CA ASP A 222 20.03 12.43 -2.68
C ASP A 222 19.56 11.44 -3.76
N ARG A 223 19.31 11.97 -4.96
CA ARG A 223 18.93 11.16 -6.12
C ARG A 223 20.00 10.13 -6.53
N HIS A 224 21.27 10.41 -6.22
CA HIS A 224 22.37 9.48 -6.55
C HIS A 224 22.28 8.22 -5.69
N LEU A 225 21.98 8.33 -4.40
CA LEU A 225 21.74 7.18 -3.53
C LEU A 225 20.59 6.31 -4.02
N LEU A 226 19.50 6.93 -4.47
CA LEU A 226 18.36 6.20 -5.02
C LEU A 226 18.76 5.42 -6.28
N VAL A 227 19.42 6.07 -7.25
CA VAL A 227 19.86 5.43 -8.50
C VAL A 227 20.84 4.29 -8.22
N ALA A 228 21.85 4.52 -7.37
CA ALA A 228 22.82 3.49 -6.99
C ALA A 228 22.14 2.28 -6.33
N SER A 229 21.17 2.52 -5.44
CA SER A 229 20.38 1.47 -4.79
C SER A 229 19.52 0.67 -5.78
N TYR A 230 18.99 1.31 -6.83
CA TYR A 230 18.24 0.65 -7.90
C TYR A 230 19.13 -0.19 -8.81
N LEU A 231 20.38 0.22 -9.03
CA LEU A 231 21.35 -0.48 -9.87
C LEU A 231 22.11 -1.59 -9.11
N GLY A 232 21.88 -1.73 -7.81
CA GLY A 232 22.58 -2.73 -6.98
C GLY A 232 24.04 -2.37 -6.70
N GLU A 233 24.44 -1.12 -6.95
CA GLU A 233 25.77 -0.63 -6.59
C GLU A 233 25.79 -0.35 -5.08
N HIS A 234 26.38 -1.28 -4.31
CA HIS A 234 26.57 -1.11 -2.88
C HIS A 234 27.63 -0.05 -2.64
N SER A 235 27.22 1.17 -2.31
CA SER A 235 28.14 2.06 -1.57
C SER A 235 28.32 1.47 -0.16
N PRO A 236 29.56 1.30 0.32
CA PRO A 236 29.80 0.75 1.65
C PRO A 236 29.14 1.65 2.69
N VAL A 237 28.30 1.03 3.54
CA VAL A 237 27.71 1.68 4.71
C VAL A 237 28.85 2.23 5.56
N VAL A 238 29.02 3.55 5.59
CA VAL A 238 29.84 4.23 6.59
C VAL A 238 29.10 4.08 7.92
N ARG A 239 29.69 3.27 8.82
CA ARG A 239 29.24 3.10 10.20
C ARG A 239 29.49 4.37 11.03
#